data_9c32397c037f73d2a5704945986e83a7
#
_entry.id   9c32397c037f73d2a5704945986e83a7
#
_cell.length_a   1.000
_cell.length_b   1.000
_cell.length_c   1.000
_cell.angle_alpha   90.00
_cell.angle_beta   90.00
_cell.angle_gamma   90.00
#
_symmetry.space_group_name_H-M   'P 1'
#
loop_
_entity.id
_entity.type
_entity.pdbx_description
1 polymer ?
#
loop_
_entity_poly.entity_id
_entity_poly.type
_entity_poly.pdbx_seq_one_letter_code
_entity_poly.pdbx_strand_id
1 'polypeptide(L)'
;MFRAIGRSRAFQVAIGSLMAAYLTFVKRTNRLIFLPDEPVRAVDRHSPVIITFWHGQHLMQTFFRRPADRCYVMISRHGDGEINAVAVEKLGMLVVRGSGAQRKDQVRKRGGIQALRQMLALLAAGDHVSMTADVPKVSRVAGEGIITLAQLSGRPILPIAVVCSRRFDFRSWDSASLGLPFGRTAIVTGSLIEVPRDADAKTREQQRQALEEELDRIYALGYATLGSRDPGADRADVLAARAERRKQAASEPVERG
;
A
#
# COMPACT_ATOMS: atom_id res chain seq x y z
N MET A 1 12.67 29.32 10.63
CA MET A 1 11.31 29.51 11.18
C MET A 1 10.30 28.52 10.56
N PHE A 2 10.08 28.43 9.25
CA PHE A 2 9.12 27.53 8.62
C PHE A 2 9.35 26.02 8.90
N ARG A 3 10.60 25.54 8.96
CA ARG A 3 10.92 24.13 9.29
C ARG A 3 10.58 23.73 10.74
N ALA A 4 10.60 24.68 11.68
CA ALA A 4 10.23 24.43 13.08
C ALA A 4 8.72 24.34 13.28
N ILE A 5 7.95 25.17 12.57
CA ILE A 5 6.48 25.15 12.60
C ILE A 5 5.94 23.83 12.04
N GLY A 6 6.49 23.34 10.92
CA GLY A 6 6.11 22.06 10.32
C GLY A 6 6.38 20.82 11.19
N ARG A 7 7.25 20.96 12.22
CA ARG A 7 7.55 19.91 13.21
C ARG A 7 6.73 20.01 14.48
N SER A 8 5.95 21.07 14.67
CA SER A 8 5.11 21.17 15.86
C SER A 8 3.97 20.16 15.85
N ARG A 9 3.71 19.51 16.96
CA ARG A 9 2.64 18.50 17.09
C ARG A 9 1.27 19.13 16.77
N ALA A 10 1.03 20.35 17.19
CA ALA A 10 -0.21 21.07 16.91
C ALA A 10 -0.43 21.27 15.40
N PHE A 11 0.61 21.67 14.67
CA PHE A 11 0.56 21.84 13.21
C PHE A 11 0.28 20.50 12.51
N GLN A 12 0.98 19.43 12.90
CA GLN A 12 0.78 18.09 12.32
C GLN A 12 -0.64 17.57 12.57
N VAL A 13 -1.18 17.80 13.78
CA VAL A 13 -2.56 17.42 14.12
C VAL A 13 -3.56 18.25 13.32
N ALA A 14 -3.34 19.56 13.17
CA ALA A 14 -4.23 20.42 12.38
C ALA A 14 -4.27 19.99 10.91
N ILE A 15 -3.11 19.82 10.27
CA ILE A 15 -3.01 19.42 8.85
C ILE A 15 -3.54 18.00 8.64
N GLY A 16 -3.19 17.03 9.49
CA GLY A 16 -3.71 15.66 9.42
C GLY A 16 -5.24 15.61 9.61
N SER A 17 -5.80 16.46 10.49
CA SER A 17 -7.24 16.58 10.68
C SER A 17 -7.94 17.18 9.45
N LEU A 18 -7.35 18.21 8.85
CA LEU A 18 -7.87 18.82 7.61
C LEU A 18 -7.84 17.81 6.46
N MET A 19 -6.74 17.04 6.33
CA MET A 19 -6.64 15.98 5.34
C MET A 19 -7.72 14.90 5.55
N ALA A 20 -7.94 14.46 6.78
CA ALA A 20 -8.99 13.47 7.09
C ALA A 20 -10.39 14.01 6.76
N ALA A 21 -10.68 15.27 7.09
CA ALA A 21 -11.94 15.93 6.75
C ALA A 21 -12.13 16.02 5.23
N TYR A 22 -11.08 16.42 4.50
CA TYR A 22 -11.08 16.48 3.05
C TYR A 22 -11.33 15.11 2.41
N LEU A 23 -10.60 14.08 2.81
CA LEU A 23 -10.77 12.72 2.29
C LEU A 23 -12.17 12.17 2.59
N THR A 24 -12.72 12.47 3.77
CA THR A 24 -14.10 12.13 4.12
C THR A 24 -15.10 12.84 3.19
N PHE A 25 -14.87 14.11 2.89
CA PHE A 25 -15.69 14.90 1.97
C PHE A 25 -15.63 14.30 0.55
N VAL A 26 -14.43 14.00 0.06
CA VAL A 26 -14.25 13.33 -1.26
C VAL A 26 -15.00 12.00 -1.30
N LYS A 27 -14.83 11.15 -0.27
CA LYS A 27 -15.52 9.84 -0.19
C LYS A 27 -17.05 10.00 -0.23
N ARG A 28 -17.59 10.96 0.50
CA ARG A 28 -19.04 11.20 0.59
C ARG A 28 -19.66 11.79 -0.67
N THR A 29 -18.89 12.54 -1.44
CA THR A 29 -19.36 13.22 -2.66
C THR A 29 -19.06 12.45 -3.93
N ASN A 30 -18.25 11.41 -3.88
CA ASN A 30 -17.97 10.57 -5.02
C ASN A 30 -18.91 9.35 -5.04
N ARG A 31 -19.38 8.98 -6.25
CA ARG A 31 -20.05 7.70 -6.47
C ARG A 31 -19.01 6.58 -6.39
N LEU A 32 -19.14 5.70 -5.40
CA LEU A 32 -18.28 4.52 -5.25
C LEU A 32 -18.73 3.41 -6.18
N ILE A 33 -17.78 2.78 -6.86
CA ILE A 33 -17.96 1.64 -7.76
C ILE A 33 -17.03 0.54 -7.25
N PHE A 34 -17.61 -0.59 -6.85
CA PHE A 34 -16.83 -1.73 -6.34
C PHE A 34 -16.64 -2.77 -7.43
N LEU A 35 -15.44 -3.33 -7.53
CA LEU A 35 -15.07 -4.37 -8.48
C LEU A 35 -14.23 -5.47 -7.78
N PRO A 36 -14.74 -6.71 -7.69
CA PRO A 36 -16.11 -7.13 -8.01
C PRO A 36 -17.15 -6.44 -7.13
N ASP A 37 -18.42 -6.56 -7.45
CA ASP A 37 -19.54 -5.92 -6.72
C ASP A 37 -19.59 -6.28 -5.23
N GLU A 38 -19.01 -7.42 -4.85
CA GLU A 38 -18.91 -7.88 -3.46
C GLU A 38 -17.45 -8.08 -3.02
N PRO A 39 -16.64 -6.99 -2.87
CA PRO A 39 -15.24 -7.10 -2.46
C PRO A 39 -15.07 -7.66 -1.05
N VAL A 40 -16.13 -7.61 -0.24
CA VAL A 40 -16.18 -8.03 1.16
C VAL A 40 -15.98 -9.53 1.33
N ARG A 41 -16.47 -10.36 0.41
CA ARG A 41 -16.42 -11.83 0.53
C ARG A 41 -15.00 -12.40 0.55
N ALA A 42 -14.08 -11.79 -0.20
CA ALA A 42 -12.69 -12.24 -0.20
C ALA A 42 -12.02 -11.95 1.15
N VAL A 43 -12.31 -10.79 1.75
CA VAL A 43 -11.80 -10.43 3.08
C VAL A 43 -12.37 -11.38 4.14
N ASP A 44 -13.69 -11.61 4.16
CA ASP A 44 -14.35 -12.39 5.21
C ASP A 44 -13.90 -13.86 5.24
N ARG A 45 -13.69 -14.46 4.06
CA ARG A 45 -13.27 -15.86 3.96
C ARG A 45 -11.82 -16.10 4.38
N HIS A 46 -10.96 -15.10 4.25
CA HIS A 46 -9.51 -15.24 4.43
C HIS A 46 -8.96 -14.35 5.55
N SER A 47 -9.85 -13.75 6.37
CA SER A 47 -9.49 -12.88 7.48
C SER A 47 -8.57 -13.57 8.49
N PRO A 48 -7.54 -12.90 9.01
CA PRO A 48 -7.06 -11.59 8.59
C PRO A 48 -6.21 -11.65 7.31
N VAL A 49 -6.18 -10.52 6.58
CA VAL A 49 -5.38 -10.38 5.34
C VAL A 49 -4.35 -9.25 5.45
N ILE A 50 -3.34 -9.31 4.59
CA ILE A 50 -2.35 -8.24 4.38
C ILE A 50 -2.84 -7.40 3.20
N ILE A 51 -3.36 -6.21 3.46
CA ILE A 51 -3.86 -5.32 2.41
C ILE A 51 -2.69 -4.54 1.81
N THR A 52 -2.64 -4.46 0.48
CA THR A 52 -1.56 -3.72 -0.20
C THR A 52 -2.04 -2.98 -1.45
N PHE A 53 -1.28 -1.96 -1.82
CA PHE A 53 -1.56 -1.06 -2.93
C PHE A 53 -0.29 -0.33 -3.37
N TRP A 54 -0.32 0.31 -4.55
CA TRP A 54 0.76 1.18 -4.98
C TRP A 54 0.79 2.49 -4.20
N HIS A 55 1.99 2.98 -3.88
CA HIS A 55 2.20 4.16 -3.04
C HIS A 55 1.54 5.42 -3.62
N GLY A 56 1.54 5.59 -4.93
CA GLY A 56 1.02 6.79 -5.57
C GLY A 56 -0.45 7.12 -5.26
N GLN A 57 -1.27 6.11 -4.95
CA GLN A 57 -2.70 6.30 -4.65
C GLN A 57 -3.03 6.06 -3.17
N HIS A 58 -2.04 6.08 -2.28
CA HIS A 58 -2.19 5.74 -0.86
C HIS A 58 -3.24 6.59 -0.11
N LEU A 59 -3.44 7.86 -0.49
CA LEU A 59 -4.36 8.76 0.19
C LEU A 59 -5.81 8.27 0.20
N MET A 60 -6.28 7.68 -0.91
CA MET A 60 -7.65 7.20 -1.04
C MET A 60 -7.87 5.76 -0.53
N GLN A 61 -6.81 5.04 -0.14
CA GLN A 61 -6.94 3.63 0.27
C GLN A 61 -7.82 3.44 1.51
N THR A 62 -7.93 4.47 2.35
CA THR A 62 -8.85 4.49 3.50
C THR A 62 -10.34 4.37 3.08
N PHE A 63 -10.68 4.57 1.80
CA PHE A 63 -12.07 4.40 1.31
C PHE A 63 -12.50 2.93 1.30
N PHE A 64 -11.55 2.00 1.21
CA PHE A 64 -11.79 0.56 1.30
C PHE A 64 -12.11 0.10 2.73
N ARG A 65 -11.79 0.91 3.76
CA ARG A 65 -12.00 0.54 5.16
C ARG A 65 -13.47 0.19 5.47
N ARG A 66 -13.66 -0.95 6.15
CA ARG A 66 -14.94 -1.35 6.76
C ARG A 66 -14.93 -0.99 8.25
N PRO A 67 -16.02 -0.42 8.80
CA PRO A 67 -16.08 -0.05 10.22
C PRO A 67 -15.87 -1.21 11.19
N ALA A 68 -16.30 -2.41 10.82
CA ALA A 68 -16.17 -3.61 11.66
C ALA A 68 -14.74 -4.15 11.76
N ASP A 69 -13.86 -3.79 10.81
CA ASP A 69 -12.51 -4.35 10.75
C ASP A 69 -11.51 -3.49 11.50
N ARG A 70 -10.67 -4.15 12.27
CA ARG A 70 -9.46 -3.53 12.82
C ARG A 70 -8.34 -3.68 11.79
N CYS A 71 -7.88 -2.56 11.26
CA CYS A 71 -6.82 -2.53 10.25
C CYS A 71 -5.71 -1.58 10.68
N TYR A 72 -4.48 -2.07 10.72
CA TYR A 72 -3.28 -1.32 11.08
C TYR A 72 -2.47 -0.97 9.85
N VAL A 73 -2.22 0.31 9.64
CA VAL A 73 -1.44 0.81 8.49
C VAL A 73 0.00 1.04 8.90
N MET A 74 0.94 0.52 8.12
CA MET A 74 2.36 0.80 8.32
C MET A 74 2.69 2.19 7.80
N ILE A 75 3.11 3.10 8.70
CA ILE A 75 3.45 4.48 8.37
C ILE A 75 4.86 4.81 8.87
N SER A 76 5.64 5.50 8.02
CA SER A 76 7.01 5.95 8.35
C SER A 76 7.06 6.79 9.62
N ARG A 77 8.17 6.68 10.36
CA ARG A 77 8.46 7.53 11.55
C ARG A 77 9.00 8.91 11.19
N HIS A 78 9.21 9.21 9.90
CA HIS A 78 9.86 10.45 9.45
C HIS A 78 8.83 11.49 9.01
N GLY A 79 9.09 12.75 9.38
CA GLY A 79 8.46 13.98 8.84
C GLY A 79 6.98 13.89 8.46
N ASP A 80 6.73 13.75 7.17
CA ASP A 80 5.39 13.71 6.60
C ASP A 80 4.55 12.50 7.08
N GLY A 81 5.19 11.45 7.59
CA GLY A 81 4.52 10.29 8.19
C GLY A 81 3.69 10.64 9.43
N GLU A 82 3.99 11.72 10.16
CA GLU A 82 3.19 12.14 11.32
C GLU A 82 1.83 12.71 10.89
N ILE A 83 1.81 13.52 9.82
CA ILE A 83 0.57 14.07 9.26
C ILE A 83 -0.31 12.93 8.74
N ASN A 84 0.28 11.98 8.00
CA ASN A 84 -0.43 10.82 7.48
C ASN A 84 -0.97 9.93 8.60
N ALA A 85 -0.21 9.73 9.69
CA ALA A 85 -0.65 8.95 10.85
C ALA A 85 -1.89 9.58 11.49
N VAL A 86 -1.87 10.89 11.75
CA VAL A 86 -3.03 11.60 12.31
C VAL A 86 -4.25 11.49 11.38
N ALA A 87 -4.05 11.65 10.07
CA ALA A 87 -5.15 11.54 9.11
C ALA A 87 -5.76 10.14 9.09
N VAL A 88 -4.94 9.10 9.04
CA VAL A 88 -5.36 7.70 9.02
C VAL A 88 -6.08 7.31 10.31
N GLU A 89 -5.58 7.74 11.48
CA GLU A 89 -6.24 7.50 12.78
C GLU A 89 -7.62 8.17 12.84
N LYS A 90 -7.73 9.42 12.36
CA LYS A 90 -9.03 10.13 12.29
C LYS A 90 -10.01 9.51 11.28
N LEU A 91 -9.50 8.80 10.28
CA LEU A 91 -10.30 8.01 9.35
C LEU A 91 -10.65 6.61 9.91
N GLY A 92 -10.26 6.33 11.18
CA GLY A 92 -10.65 5.15 11.92
C GLY A 92 -9.80 3.92 11.67
N MET A 93 -8.58 4.07 11.14
CA MET A 93 -7.58 3.01 11.06
C MET A 93 -6.57 3.16 12.21
N LEU A 94 -5.80 2.12 12.46
CA LEU A 94 -4.75 2.10 13.49
C LEU A 94 -3.38 2.18 12.82
N VAL A 95 -2.33 2.52 13.56
CA VAL A 95 -1.01 2.79 12.96
C VAL A 95 0.08 1.89 13.56
N VAL A 96 0.87 1.26 12.69
CA VAL A 96 2.16 0.66 13.00
C VAL A 96 3.25 1.59 12.50
N ARG A 97 4.18 1.97 13.39
CA ARG A 97 5.26 2.91 13.05
C ARG A 97 6.51 2.17 12.56
N GLY A 98 6.76 2.27 11.26
CA GLY A 98 7.91 1.66 10.60
C GLY A 98 7.98 2.03 9.13
N SER A 99 9.03 1.63 8.45
CA SER A 99 9.16 1.78 7.00
C SER A 99 9.96 0.62 6.42
N GLY A 100 9.65 0.26 5.18
CA GLY A 100 10.51 -0.59 4.37
C GLY A 100 11.89 0.05 4.14
N ALA A 101 12.82 -0.70 3.61
CA ALA A 101 14.15 -0.23 3.21
C ALA A 101 14.49 -0.71 1.81
N GLN A 102 15.30 0.09 1.08
CA GLN A 102 15.78 -0.28 -0.24
C GLN A 102 16.86 -1.39 -0.18
N ARG A 103 17.59 -1.47 0.94
CA ARG A 103 18.71 -2.40 1.15
C ARG A 103 18.54 -3.14 2.47
N LYS A 104 18.95 -4.39 2.50
CA LYS A 104 18.83 -5.29 3.69
C LYS A 104 19.51 -4.68 4.94
N ASP A 105 20.64 -4.01 4.77
CA ASP A 105 21.39 -3.33 5.86
C ASP A 105 20.64 -2.13 6.48
N GLN A 106 19.74 -1.51 5.75
CA GLN A 106 18.95 -0.37 6.20
C GLN A 106 17.67 -0.77 6.97
N VAL A 107 17.18 -1.99 6.79
CA VAL A 107 15.96 -2.50 7.46
C VAL A 107 16.09 -2.39 8.97
N ARG A 108 17.28 -2.76 9.52
CA ARG A 108 17.55 -2.73 10.95
C ARG A 108 17.58 -1.30 11.51
N LYS A 109 18.18 -0.35 10.77
CA LYS A 109 18.33 1.05 11.17
C LYS A 109 17.01 1.83 11.12
N ARG A 110 16.05 1.43 10.29
CA ARG A 110 14.77 2.13 10.06
C ARG A 110 13.58 1.55 10.81
N GLY A 111 13.80 0.63 11.74
CA GLY A 111 12.72 0.01 12.52
C GLY A 111 11.87 -0.99 11.74
N GLY A 112 12.33 -1.45 10.57
CA GLY A 112 11.60 -2.40 9.73
C GLY A 112 11.38 -3.75 10.40
N ILE A 113 12.40 -4.26 11.13
CA ILE A 113 12.28 -5.52 11.88
C ILE A 113 11.24 -5.40 13.00
N GLN A 114 11.22 -4.27 13.72
CA GLN A 114 10.24 -4.04 14.77
C GLN A 114 8.82 -3.95 14.20
N ALA A 115 8.64 -3.23 13.08
CA ALA A 115 7.36 -3.15 12.41
C ALA A 115 6.90 -4.52 11.90
N LEU A 116 7.80 -5.32 11.32
CA LEU A 116 7.50 -6.69 10.88
C LEU A 116 7.00 -7.55 12.05
N ARG A 117 7.72 -7.55 13.18
CA ARG A 117 7.31 -8.30 14.39
C ARG A 117 5.95 -7.85 14.91
N GLN A 118 5.70 -6.55 14.91
CA GLN A 118 4.41 -5.99 15.34
C GLN A 118 3.29 -6.42 14.40
N MET A 119 3.50 -6.34 13.07
CA MET A 119 2.50 -6.77 12.09
C MET A 119 2.21 -8.28 12.18
N LEU A 120 3.24 -9.12 12.42
CA LEU A 120 3.04 -10.56 12.66
C LEU A 120 2.16 -10.82 13.87
N ALA A 121 2.40 -10.11 14.98
CA ALA A 121 1.59 -10.24 16.19
C ALA A 121 0.12 -9.80 15.97
N LEU A 122 -0.10 -8.72 15.20
CA LEU A 122 -1.43 -8.24 14.86
C LEU A 122 -2.19 -9.24 13.98
N LEU A 123 -1.54 -9.78 12.95
CA LEU A 123 -2.13 -10.83 12.11
C LEU A 123 -2.47 -12.11 12.91
N ALA A 124 -1.61 -12.48 13.89
CA ALA A 124 -1.89 -13.60 14.78
C ALA A 124 -3.07 -13.32 15.72
N ALA A 125 -3.31 -12.07 16.10
CA ALA A 125 -4.44 -11.63 16.89
C ALA A 125 -5.76 -11.51 16.11
N GLY A 126 -5.74 -11.72 14.78
CA GLY A 126 -6.93 -11.61 13.94
C GLY A 126 -7.15 -10.20 13.34
N ASP A 127 -6.23 -9.29 13.52
CA ASP A 127 -6.29 -7.93 12.97
C ASP A 127 -5.69 -7.88 11.55
N HIS A 128 -6.26 -7.06 10.67
CA HIS A 128 -5.70 -6.79 9.36
C HIS A 128 -4.49 -5.85 9.46
N VAL A 129 -3.55 -6.01 8.55
CA VAL A 129 -2.47 -5.04 8.37
C VAL A 129 -2.46 -4.49 6.94
N SER A 130 -2.01 -3.26 6.77
CA SER A 130 -1.97 -2.59 5.47
C SER A 130 -0.64 -1.88 5.27
N MET A 131 -0.06 -2.03 4.08
CA MET A 131 1.19 -1.38 3.70
C MET A 131 1.27 -1.18 2.18
N THR A 132 2.07 -0.22 1.75
CA THR A 132 2.40 -0.05 0.34
C THR A 132 3.29 -1.18 -0.16
N ALA A 133 3.08 -1.62 -1.39
CA ALA A 133 3.90 -2.67 -1.99
C ALA A 133 5.27 -2.16 -2.43
N ASP A 134 5.36 -0.87 -2.78
CA ASP A 134 6.54 -0.26 -3.40
C ASP A 134 7.81 -0.32 -2.54
N VAL A 135 8.93 -0.59 -3.20
CA VAL A 135 10.24 -0.29 -2.64
C VAL A 135 10.34 1.22 -2.43
N PRO A 136 10.80 1.71 -1.26
CA PRO A 136 10.89 3.15 -1.01
C PRO A 136 11.61 3.90 -2.14
N LYS A 137 10.95 4.93 -2.67
CA LYS A 137 11.43 5.78 -3.77
C LYS A 137 11.59 5.08 -5.13
N VAL A 138 11.07 3.86 -5.30
CA VAL A 138 11.00 3.15 -6.57
C VAL A 138 9.55 2.76 -6.82
N SER A 139 8.89 3.51 -7.69
CA SER A 139 7.47 3.32 -7.98
C SER A 139 7.19 1.96 -8.61
N ARG A 140 6.12 1.32 -8.18
CA ARG A 140 5.57 0.10 -8.78
C ARG A 140 6.55 -1.07 -8.90
N VAL A 141 7.50 -1.14 -7.97
CA VAL A 141 8.35 -2.31 -7.77
C VAL A 141 8.10 -2.84 -6.38
N ALA A 142 7.49 -4.02 -6.27
CA ALA A 142 7.15 -4.60 -4.98
C ALA A 142 8.39 -4.98 -4.19
N GLY A 143 8.39 -4.64 -2.89
CA GLY A 143 9.46 -4.97 -1.96
C GLY A 143 9.35 -6.41 -1.43
N GLU A 144 10.47 -6.97 -0.99
CA GLU A 144 10.48 -8.30 -0.35
C GLU A 144 9.78 -8.32 1.02
N GLY A 145 9.63 -7.16 1.66
CA GLY A 145 9.09 -7.08 3.02
C GLY A 145 7.66 -7.59 3.14
N ILE A 146 6.81 -7.33 2.15
CA ILE A 146 5.44 -7.82 2.15
C ILE A 146 5.37 -9.34 1.88
N ILE A 147 6.22 -9.86 1.02
CA ILE A 147 6.33 -11.30 0.75
C ILE A 147 6.82 -12.04 2.00
N THR A 148 7.84 -11.48 2.68
CA THR A 148 8.33 -12.01 3.95
C THR A 148 7.24 -12.00 5.03
N LEU A 149 6.44 -10.93 5.11
CA LEU A 149 5.32 -10.84 6.06
C LEU A 149 4.28 -11.93 5.77
N ALA A 150 3.91 -12.13 4.51
CA ALA A 150 2.95 -13.17 4.10
C ALA A 150 3.49 -14.57 4.39
N GLN A 151 4.74 -14.87 4.03
CA GLN A 151 5.41 -16.14 4.31
C GLN A 151 5.41 -16.47 5.81
N LEU A 152 5.86 -15.54 6.66
CA LEU A 152 5.99 -15.77 8.09
C LEU A 152 4.65 -15.85 8.81
N SER A 153 3.66 -15.04 8.40
CA SER A 153 2.32 -15.06 8.99
C SER A 153 1.45 -16.21 8.48
N GLY A 154 1.70 -16.70 7.26
CA GLY A 154 0.81 -17.61 6.53
C GLY A 154 -0.52 -16.95 6.16
N ARG A 155 -0.58 -15.62 6.10
CA ARG A 155 -1.77 -14.86 5.73
C ARG A 155 -1.65 -14.34 4.31
N PRO A 156 -2.74 -14.39 3.51
CA PRO A 156 -2.70 -13.97 2.13
C PRO A 156 -2.57 -12.45 2.01
N ILE A 157 -1.96 -12.00 0.92
CA ILE A 157 -1.92 -10.60 0.51
C ILE A 157 -3.16 -10.33 -0.34
N LEU A 158 -3.90 -9.27 0.01
CA LEU A 158 -5.02 -8.75 -0.77
C LEU A 158 -4.59 -7.46 -1.48
N PRO A 159 -4.33 -7.49 -2.78
CA PRO A 159 -4.10 -6.30 -3.57
C PRO A 159 -5.39 -5.49 -3.70
N ILE A 160 -5.31 -4.17 -3.51
CA ILE A 160 -6.43 -3.27 -3.72
C ILE A 160 -6.01 -2.04 -4.54
N ALA A 161 -6.93 -1.49 -5.32
CA ALA A 161 -6.77 -0.21 -5.98
C ALA A 161 -7.96 0.69 -5.67
N VAL A 162 -7.68 1.93 -5.26
CA VAL A 162 -8.70 2.97 -5.08
C VAL A 162 -8.31 4.17 -5.93
N VAL A 163 -9.05 4.39 -7.02
CA VAL A 163 -8.73 5.40 -8.02
C VAL A 163 -9.92 6.31 -8.28
N CYS A 164 -9.67 7.58 -8.56
CA CYS A 164 -10.71 8.60 -8.75
C CYS A 164 -10.73 9.10 -10.21
N SER A 165 -11.93 9.31 -10.76
CA SER A 165 -12.13 9.90 -12.10
C SER A 165 -11.70 11.37 -12.14
N ARG A 166 -12.00 12.11 -11.07
CA ARG A 166 -11.55 13.48 -10.86
C ARG A 166 -10.43 13.46 -9.82
N ARG A 167 -9.25 13.89 -10.21
CA ARG A 167 -8.07 13.89 -9.35
C ARG A 167 -7.06 14.91 -9.79
N PHE A 168 -6.14 15.22 -8.89
CA PHE A 168 -4.92 15.96 -9.18
C PHE A 168 -3.74 14.98 -9.10
N ASP A 169 -2.97 14.86 -10.20
CA ASP A 169 -1.80 14.00 -10.28
C ASP A 169 -0.53 14.84 -10.04
N PHE A 170 0.24 14.48 -9.02
CA PHE A 170 1.49 15.16 -8.68
C PHE A 170 2.63 14.65 -9.55
N ARG A 171 3.56 15.53 -9.90
CA ARG A 171 4.82 15.16 -10.55
C ARG A 171 5.82 14.64 -9.50
N SER A 172 5.50 13.52 -8.87
CA SER A 172 6.31 12.86 -7.84
C SER A 172 6.89 11.55 -8.36
N TRP A 173 7.84 10.97 -7.61
CA TRP A 173 8.46 9.69 -7.94
C TRP A 173 7.45 8.54 -8.05
N ASP A 174 6.35 8.62 -7.30
CA ASP A 174 5.28 7.61 -7.20
C ASP A 174 4.04 7.95 -8.03
N SER A 175 4.05 9.06 -8.77
CA SER A 175 2.86 9.60 -9.45
C SER A 175 1.67 9.73 -8.51
N ALA A 176 1.90 10.35 -7.34
CA ALA A 176 0.87 10.50 -6.33
C ALA A 176 -0.36 11.21 -6.87
N SER A 177 -1.54 10.72 -6.50
CA SER A 177 -2.82 11.30 -6.92
C SER A 177 -3.64 11.69 -5.70
N LEU A 178 -4.30 12.84 -5.76
CA LEU A 178 -5.29 13.29 -4.79
C LEU A 178 -6.67 13.32 -5.45
N GLY A 179 -7.59 12.51 -4.94
CA GLY A 179 -8.98 12.49 -5.41
C GLY A 179 -9.67 13.84 -5.17
N LEU A 180 -10.52 14.26 -6.12
CA LEU A 180 -11.34 15.46 -6.03
C LEU A 180 -12.80 15.08 -5.81
N PRO A 181 -13.61 15.96 -5.17
CA PRO A 181 -15.02 15.70 -4.90
C PRO A 181 -15.88 15.69 -6.17
N PHE A 182 -17.12 15.17 -6.05
CA PHE A 182 -18.16 15.15 -7.09
C PHE A 182 -17.76 14.39 -8.35
N GLY A 183 -17.02 13.28 -8.17
CA GLY A 183 -16.59 12.36 -9.22
C GLY A 183 -17.09 10.95 -9.02
N ARG A 184 -16.37 9.99 -9.62
CA ARG A 184 -16.52 8.56 -9.40
C ARG A 184 -15.22 8.01 -8.81
N THR A 185 -15.34 7.06 -7.90
CA THR A 185 -14.19 6.34 -7.33
C THR A 185 -14.37 4.86 -7.55
N ALA A 186 -13.46 4.22 -8.27
CA ALA A 186 -13.41 2.78 -8.40
C ALA A 186 -12.58 2.19 -7.25
N ILE A 187 -13.14 1.20 -6.58
CA ILE A 187 -12.51 0.40 -5.53
C ILE A 187 -12.43 -1.01 -6.07
N VAL A 188 -11.22 -1.45 -6.40
CA VAL A 188 -10.96 -2.75 -7.04
C VAL A 188 -10.20 -3.64 -6.07
N THR A 189 -10.68 -4.84 -5.85
CA THR A 189 -9.94 -5.89 -5.14
C THR A 189 -9.40 -6.90 -6.13
N GLY A 190 -8.15 -7.29 -5.94
CA GLY A 190 -7.48 -8.28 -6.77
C GLY A 190 -7.59 -9.69 -6.21
N SER A 191 -6.99 -10.63 -6.93
CA SER A 191 -6.80 -12.01 -6.50
C SER A 191 -5.85 -12.05 -5.31
N LEU A 192 -6.11 -12.97 -4.37
CA LEU A 192 -5.23 -13.19 -3.24
C LEU A 192 -3.88 -13.75 -3.69
N ILE A 193 -2.80 -13.26 -3.11
CA ILE A 193 -1.46 -13.80 -3.30
C ILE A 193 -1.07 -14.55 -2.03
N GLU A 194 -0.88 -15.86 -2.14
CA GLU A 194 -0.47 -16.72 -1.05
C GLU A 194 1.02 -17.05 -1.17
N VAL A 195 1.75 -16.96 -0.05
CA VAL A 195 3.16 -17.28 0.00
C VAL A 195 3.35 -18.50 0.91
N PRO A 196 3.76 -19.67 0.37
CA PRO A 196 4.02 -20.84 1.20
C PRO A 196 5.06 -20.56 2.29
N ARG A 197 4.88 -21.15 3.46
CA ARG A 197 5.81 -20.96 4.59
C ARG A 197 7.21 -21.48 4.32
N ASP A 198 7.31 -22.52 3.52
CA ASP A 198 8.53 -23.18 3.05
C ASP A 198 9.04 -22.64 1.70
N ALA A 199 8.47 -21.51 1.23
CA ALA A 199 8.87 -20.91 -0.03
C ALA A 199 10.36 -20.59 -0.07
N ASP A 200 11.06 -21.14 -1.06
CA ASP A 200 12.43 -20.80 -1.38
C ASP A 200 12.58 -19.40 -2.01
N ALA A 201 13.80 -18.99 -2.28
CA ALA A 201 14.06 -17.67 -2.86
C ALA A 201 13.38 -17.49 -4.24
N LYS A 202 13.35 -18.55 -5.06
CA LYS A 202 12.70 -18.54 -6.39
C LYS A 202 11.19 -18.37 -6.27
N THR A 203 10.55 -19.15 -5.40
CA THR A 203 9.11 -19.07 -5.15
C THR A 203 8.72 -17.69 -4.62
N ARG A 204 9.48 -17.12 -3.66
CA ARG A 204 9.24 -15.77 -3.15
C ARG A 204 9.31 -14.72 -4.24
N GLU A 205 10.30 -14.81 -5.16
CA GLU A 205 10.41 -13.87 -6.27
C GLU A 205 9.24 -14.03 -7.26
N GLN A 206 8.80 -15.26 -7.53
CA GLN A 206 7.59 -15.51 -8.35
C GLN A 206 6.35 -14.85 -7.72
N GLN A 207 6.13 -15.00 -6.41
CA GLN A 207 5.00 -14.39 -5.73
C GLN A 207 5.11 -12.85 -5.69
N ARG A 208 6.33 -12.31 -5.60
CA ARG A 208 6.57 -10.87 -5.70
C ARG A 208 6.19 -10.33 -7.08
N GLN A 209 6.57 -11.04 -8.14
CA GLN A 209 6.20 -10.66 -9.52
C GLN A 209 4.69 -10.81 -9.75
N ALA A 210 4.08 -11.88 -9.28
CA ALA A 210 2.63 -12.07 -9.35
C ALA A 210 1.87 -10.94 -8.65
N LEU A 211 2.39 -10.45 -7.51
CA LEU A 211 1.83 -9.29 -6.82
C LEU A 211 1.93 -8.00 -7.66
N GLU A 212 3.07 -7.76 -8.33
CA GLU A 212 3.23 -6.61 -9.24
C GLU A 212 2.23 -6.66 -10.38
N GLU A 213 2.10 -7.81 -11.03
CA GLU A 213 1.19 -8.02 -12.17
C GLU A 213 -0.26 -7.83 -11.76
N GLU A 214 -0.65 -8.38 -10.60
CA GLU A 214 -2.01 -8.25 -10.11
C GLU A 214 -2.35 -6.81 -9.70
N LEU A 215 -1.43 -6.11 -9.03
CA LEU A 215 -1.60 -4.69 -8.72
C LEU A 215 -1.77 -3.87 -10.01
N ASP A 216 -0.91 -4.05 -11.01
CA ASP A 216 -1.03 -3.31 -12.27
C ASP A 216 -2.35 -3.62 -12.98
N ARG A 217 -2.78 -4.89 -12.98
CA ARG A 217 -4.05 -5.31 -13.56
C ARG A 217 -5.26 -4.62 -12.91
N ILE A 218 -5.31 -4.57 -11.57
CA ILE A 218 -6.44 -3.95 -10.87
C ILE A 218 -6.43 -2.42 -10.98
N TYR A 219 -5.26 -1.78 -11.03
CA TYR A 219 -5.16 -0.35 -11.30
C TYR A 219 -5.62 -0.02 -12.73
N ALA A 220 -5.17 -0.78 -13.73
CA ALA A 220 -5.63 -0.63 -15.11
C ALA A 220 -7.16 -0.80 -15.23
N LEU A 221 -7.73 -1.82 -14.57
CA LEU A 221 -9.18 -2.05 -14.52
C LEU A 221 -9.92 -0.88 -13.86
N GLY A 222 -9.43 -0.39 -12.72
CA GLY A 222 -10.03 0.74 -12.02
C GLY A 222 -10.05 2.00 -12.87
N TYR A 223 -8.94 2.35 -13.49
CA TYR A 223 -8.87 3.51 -14.37
C TYR A 223 -9.70 3.34 -15.65
N ALA A 224 -9.70 2.16 -16.27
CA ALA A 224 -10.53 1.86 -17.45
C ALA A 224 -12.03 2.00 -17.13
N THR A 225 -12.49 1.51 -15.97
CA THR A 225 -13.88 1.65 -15.50
C THR A 225 -14.29 3.11 -15.37
N LEU A 226 -13.35 3.98 -15.07
CA LEU A 226 -13.59 5.43 -14.94
C LEU A 226 -13.42 6.18 -16.26
N GLY A 227 -12.99 5.52 -17.36
CA GLY A 227 -12.64 6.16 -18.62
C GLY A 227 -11.43 7.08 -18.49
N SER A 228 -10.44 6.70 -17.69
CA SER A 228 -9.31 7.55 -17.28
C SER A 228 -8.00 6.80 -17.50
N ARG A 229 -6.91 7.54 -17.73
CA ARG A 229 -5.57 6.96 -17.87
C ARG A 229 -4.91 6.81 -16.49
N ASP A 230 -4.17 5.72 -16.31
CA ASP A 230 -3.33 5.49 -15.14
C ASP A 230 -2.05 6.35 -15.22
N PRO A 231 -1.82 7.28 -14.26
CA PRO A 231 -0.67 8.18 -14.32
C PRO A 231 0.68 7.49 -14.04
N GLY A 232 0.65 6.29 -13.45
CA GLY A 232 1.84 5.51 -13.13
C GLY A 232 2.13 4.37 -14.11
N ALA A 233 1.24 4.09 -15.08
CA ALA A 233 1.47 3.10 -16.11
C ALA A 233 2.52 3.59 -17.14
N ASP A 234 3.22 2.64 -17.76
CA ASP A 234 4.14 2.88 -18.90
C ASP A 234 5.28 3.89 -18.64
N ARG A 235 5.61 4.12 -17.40
CA ARG A 235 6.76 4.98 -17.06
C ARG A 235 8.07 4.24 -17.34
N ALA A 236 8.94 4.84 -18.15
CA ALA A 236 10.21 4.25 -18.55
C ALA A 236 11.14 3.92 -17.36
N ASP A 237 11.13 4.76 -16.30
CA ASP A 237 11.90 4.53 -15.08
C ASP A 237 11.38 3.31 -14.27
N VAL A 238 10.07 3.08 -14.26
CA VAL A 238 9.47 1.89 -13.64
C VAL A 238 9.83 0.63 -14.40
N LEU A 239 9.70 0.65 -15.72
CA LEU A 239 10.06 -0.48 -16.58
C LEU A 239 11.54 -0.83 -16.45
N ALA A 240 12.43 0.18 -16.44
CA ALA A 240 13.87 -0.01 -16.25
C ALA A 240 14.19 -0.61 -14.87
N ALA A 241 13.57 -0.10 -13.79
CA ALA A 241 13.77 -0.61 -12.44
C ALA A 241 13.32 -2.08 -12.29
N ARG A 242 12.21 -2.45 -12.91
CA ARG A 242 11.73 -3.85 -12.93
C ARG A 242 12.66 -4.76 -13.72
N ALA A 243 13.12 -4.32 -14.89
CA ALA A 243 14.06 -5.09 -15.69
C ALA A 243 15.38 -5.35 -14.95
N GLU A 244 15.91 -4.33 -14.28
CA GLU A 244 17.14 -4.46 -13.49
C GLU A 244 16.96 -5.44 -12.32
N ARG A 245 15.84 -5.34 -11.60
CA ARG A 245 15.55 -6.24 -10.49
C ARG A 245 15.37 -7.70 -10.93
N ARG A 246 14.72 -7.93 -12.08
CA ARG A 246 14.61 -9.29 -12.65
C ARG A 246 15.98 -9.88 -13.01
N LYS A 247 16.90 -9.08 -13.54
CA LYS A 247 18.29 -9.50 -13.81
C LYS A 247 19.01 -9.86 -12.51
N GLN A 248 18.90 -9.04 -11.47
CA GLN A 248 19.52 -9.30 -10.17
C GLN A 248 19.01 -10.60 -9.55
N ALA A 249 17.69 -10.82 -9.56
CA ALA A 249 17.08 -12.06 -9.06
C ALA A 249 17.53 -13.31 -9.84
N ALA A 250 17.75 -13.18 -11.16
CA ALA A 250 18.25 -14.28 -11.98
C ALA A 250 19.75 -14.59 -11.77
N SER A 251 20.52 -13.62 -11.24
CA SER A 251 21.95 -13.75 -10.99
C SER A 251 22.30 -14.18 -9.55
N GLU A 252 21.34 -14.16 -8.62
CA GLU A 252 21.56 -14.67 -7.26
C GLU A 252 21.74 -16.20 -7.32
N PRO A 253 22.89 -16.76 -6.84
CA PRO A 253 23.08 -18.19 -6.82
C PRO A 253 22.05 -18.86 -5.92
N VAL A 254 21.47 -19.96 -6.39
CA VAL A 254 20.60 -20.82 -5.58
C VAL A 254 21.45 -21.32 -4.42
N GLU A 255 21.27 -20.75 -3.23
CA GLU A 255 21.86 -21.31 -2.00
C GLU A 255 21.34 -22.74 -1.89
N ARG A 256 22.25 -23.69 -2.18
CA ARG A 256 22.01 -25.12 -1.90
C ARG A 256 22.06 -25.28 -0.38
N GLY A 257 20.87 -25.39 0.22
CA GLY A 257 20.71 -25.78 1.61
C GLY A 257 21.06 -27.24 1.85
#